data_4bbb5196414d409a7154650d9a6c9639
#
_entry.id   4bbb5196414d409a7154650d9a6c9639
#
_cell.length_a   1.000
_cell.length_b   1.000
_cell.length_c   1.000
_cell.angle_alpha   90.00
_cell.angle_beta   90.00
_cell.angle_gamma   90.00
#
_symmetry.space_group_name_H-M   'P 1'
#
loop_
_entity.id
_entity.type
_entity.pdbx_description
1 polymer ?
#
loop_
_entity_poly.entity_id
_entity_poly.type
_entity_poly.pdbx_seq_one_letter_code
_entity_poly.pdbx_strand_id
1 'polypeptide(L)'
;MRDWQPFLWLPLWVWLFIFPSIIALFCLWKGPKAAVLFAPIWKLLDKIYKVAGVLAACFMVLILLLIIGQMVARWSNLTFPGSTEYAGYAMAATSFFALAYTLTQGAHIRVSVLLNLNHHTKFWLDAAAMFVAAITATYFARYAIKTNVVSEMLNDRTQGQDFVPEWLLTFFAMFGNSPTRWGEMWAKTGSEWVYTPVWLPQLPMSFGTVLLAIAIWDYLTRLL
;
A
#
# COMPACT_ATOMS: atom_id res chain seq x y z
N MET A 1 -20.37 -4.36 12.17
CA MET A 1 -20.23 -3.42 11.03
C MET A 1 -20.62 -4.12 9.74
N ARG A 2 -21.51 -3.55 8.94
CA ARG A 2 -21.79 -4.06 7.57
C ARG A 2 -20.53 -3.85 6.73
N ASP A 3 -19.92 -4.92 6.26
CA ASP A 3 -18.63 -4.88 5.56
C ASP A 3 -18.69 -4.20 4.18
N TRP A 4 -19.89 -4.02 3.62
CA TRP A 4 -20.11 -3.49 2.28
C TRP A 4 -21.13 -2.34 2.31
N GLN A 5 -20.80 -1.24 2.95
CA GLN A 5 -21.66 -0.07 3.00
C GLN A 5 -21.84 0.55 1.60
N PRO A 6 -23.02 1.08 1.28
CA PRO A 6 -23.24 1.75 0.00
C PRO A 6 -22.36 3.01 -0.08
N PHE A 7 -21.68 3.16 -1.20
CA PHE A 7 -20.95 4.36 -1.59
C PHE A 7 -21.54 4.86 -2.90
N LEU A 8 -21.98 6.15 -2.94
CA LEU A 8 -22.61 6.74 -4.11
C LEU A 8 -23.75 5.85 -4.68
N TRP A 9 -24.72 5.46 -3.84
CA TRP A 9 -25.92 4.68 -4.18
C TRP A 9 -25.69 3.19 -4.52
N LEU A 10 -24.46 2.76 -4.71
CA LEU A 10 -24.12 1.37 -5.01
C LEU A 10 -23.30 0.75 -3.87
N PRO A 11 -23.45 -0.56 -3.62
CA PRO A 11 -22.60 -1.24 -2.63
C PRO A 11 -21.14 -1.19 -3.05
N LEU A 12 -20.24 -1.03 -2.08
CA LEU A 12 -18.81 -0.84 -2.31
C LEU A 12 -18.18 -1.94 -3.18
N TRP A 13 -18.68 -3.18 -3.09
CA TRP A 13 -18.18 -4.29 -3.91
C TRP A 13 -18.41 -4.10 -5.42
N VAL A 14 -19.44 -3.36 -5.82
CA VAL A 14 -19.68 -3.03 -7.24
C VAL A 14 -18.56 -2.16 -7.78
N TRP A 15 -18.15 -1.15 -6.99
CA TRP A 15 -17.07 -0.25 -7.36
C TRP A 15 -15.71 -0.95 -7.40
N LEU A 16 -15.46 -1.86 -6.46
CA LEU A 16 -14.15 -2.50 -6.31
C LEU A 16 -13.95 -3.69 -7.28
N PHE A 17 -15.01 -4.38 -7.69
CA PHE A 17 -14.90 -5.58 -8.51
C PHE A 17 -15.61 -5.45 -9.87
N ILE A 18 -16.85 -5.01 -9.90
CA ILE A 18 -17.60 -4.95 -11.16
C ILE A 18 -17.08 -3.85 -12.06
N PHE A 19 -16.86 -2.65 -11.54
CA PHE A 19 -16.38 -1.53 -12.34
C PHE A 19 -15.03 -1.79 -13.03
N PRO A 20 -13.98 -2.27 -12.34
CA PRO A 20 -12.72 -2.63 -12.99
C PRO A 20 -12.87 -3.80 -13.96
N SER A 21 -13.75 -4.78 -13.67
CA SER A 21 -14.03 -5.91 -14.58
C SER A 21 -14.69 -5.44 -15.88
N ILE A 22 -15.60 -4.46 -15.81
CA ILE A 22 -16.21 -3.86 -17.00
C ILE A 22 -15.16 -3.12 -17.82
N ILE A 23 -14.24 -2.40 -17.20
CA ILE A 23 -13.13 -1.74 -17.89
C ILE A 23 -12.26 -2.78 -18.61
N ALA A 24 -11.89 -3.87 -17.94
CA ALA A 24 -11.11 -4.95 -18.53
C ALA A 24 -11.84 -5.58 -19.73
N LEU A 25 -13.13 -5.87 -19.62
CA LEU A 25 -13.97 -6.35 -20.73
C LEU A 25 -14.05 -5.35 -21.88
N PHE A 26 -14.13 -4.06 -21.57
CA PHE A 26 -14.12 -3.00 -22.59
C PHE A 26 -12.77 -2.95 -23.33
N CYS A 27 -11.65 -3.11 -22.63
CA CYS A 27 -10.33 -3.22 -23.25
C CYS A 27 -10.25 -4.44 -24.17
N LEU A 28 -10.75 -5.59 -23.74
CA LEU A 28 -10.80 -6.80 -24.56
C LEU A 28 -11.62 -6.60 -25.85
N TRP A 29 -12.76 -5.88 -25.78
CA TRP A 29 -13.64 -5.69 -26.91
C TRP A 29 -13.18 -4.62 -27.89
N LYS A 30 -12.64 -3.50 -27.41
CA LYS A 30 -12.25 -2.34 -28.23
C LYS A 30 -10.75 -2.31 -28.61
N GLY A 31 -9.91 -3.16 -27.98
CA GLY A 31 -8.50 -3.30 -28.29
C GLY A 31 -7.75 -1.97 -28.44
N PRO A 32 -7.18 -1.68 -29.62
CA PRO A 32 -6.32 -0.51 -29.81
C PRO A 32 -7.00 0.85 -29.57
N LYS A 33 -8.32 0.94 -29.71
CA LYS A 33 -9.07 2.17 -29.40
C LYS A 33 -9.14 2.44 -27.91
N ALA A 34 -9.27 1.41 -27.11
CA ALA A 34 -9.22 1.50 -25.64
C ALA A 34 -7.81 1.94 -25.19
N ALA A 35 -6.74 1.42 -25.79
CA ALA A 35 -5.36 1.78 -25.47
C ALA A 35 -5.11 3.29 -25.66
N VAL A 36 -5.61 3.90 -26.73
CA VAL A 36 -5.47 5.35 -26.95
C VAL A 36 -6.22 6.15 -25.87
N LEU A 37 -7.41 5.71 -25.46
CA LEU A 37 -8.21 6.39 -24.46
C LEU A 37 -7.57 6.32 -23.07
N PHE A 38 -6.99 5.17 -22.70
CA PHE A 38 -6.36 4.97 -21.38
C PHE A 38 -4.89 5.38 -21.31
N ALA A 39 -4.23 5.70 -22.43
CA ALA A 39 -2.82 6.10 -22.47
C ALA A 39 -2.41 7.20 -21.48
N PRO A 40 -3.19 8.28 -21.26
CA PRO A 40 -2.82 9.30 -20.27
C PRO A 40 -2.89 8.78 -18.83
N ILE A 41 -3.87 7.91 -18.54
CA ILE A 41 -4.03 7.29 -17.22
C ILE A 41 -2.85 6.34 -16.95
N TRP A 42 -2.49 5.51 -17.91
CA TRP A 42 -1.34 4.61 -17.82
C TRP A 42 -0.02 5.35 -17.57
N LYS A 43 0.21 6.47 -18.25
CA LYS A 43 1.40 7.31 -18.01
C LYS A 43 1.44 7.89 -16.59
N LEU A 44 0.28 8.25 -16.03
CA LEU A 44 0.19 8.73 -14.65
C LEU A 44 0.47 7.59 -13.66
N LEU A 45 -0.12 6.43 -13.88
CA LEU A 45 0.09 5.24 -13.05
C LEU A 45 1.55 4.80 -13.06
N ASP A 46 2.21 4.80 -14.24
CA ASP A 46 3.64 4.48 -14.34
C ASP A 46 4.52 5.42 -13.48
N LYS A 47 4.15 6.72 -13.39
CA LYS A 47 4.85 7.64 -12.50
C LYS A 47 4.62 7.30 -11.03
N ILE A 48 3.38 6.96 -10.65
CA ILE A 48 3.04 6.58 -9.28
C ILE A 48 3.81 5.31 -8.88
N TYR A 49 3.88 4.31 -9.74
CA TYR A 49 4.64 3.09 -9.46
C TYR A 49 6.14 3.35 -9.31
N LYS A 50 6.72 4.25 -10.13
CA LYS A 50 8.12 4.68 -9.99
C LYS A 50 8.35 5.37 -8.64
N VAL A 51 7.44 6.27 -8.23
CA VAL A 51 7.53 6.93 -6.92
C VAL A 51 7.47 5.91 -5.79
N ALA A 52 6.58 4.93 -5.89
CA ALA A 52 6.50 3.84 -4.89
C ALA A 52 7.81 3.04 -4.83
N GLY A 53 8.45 2.75 -5.98
CA GLY A 53 9.77 2.11 -6.03
C GLY A 53 10.87 2.95 -5.39
N VAL A 54 10.87 4.26 -5.61
CA VAL A 54 11.82 5.19 -4.95
C VAL A 54 11.58 5.22 -3.44
N LEU A 55 10.32 5.26 -2.99
CA LEU A 55 9.99 5.19 -1.56
C LEU A 55 10.49 3.88 -0.94
N ALA A 56 10.31 2.75 -1.61
CA ALA A 56 10.85 1.47 -1.16
C ALA A 56 12.37 1.51 -1.00
N ALA A 57 13.09 2.10 -1.96
CA ALA A 57 14.54 2.29 -1.87
C ALA A 57 14.95 3.21 -0.71
N CYS A 58 14.20 4.30 -0.47
CA CYS A 58 14.43 5.17 0.67
C CYS A 58 14.26 4.43 2.02
N PHE A 59 13.25 3.57 2.15
CA PHE A 59 13.06 2.77 3.34
C PHE A 59 14.19 1.74 3.52
N MET A 60 14.74 1.16 2.45
CA MET A 60 15.93 0.30 2.54
C MET A 60 17.15 1.06 3.09
N VAL A 61 17.38 2.29 2.61
CA VAL A 61 18.45 3.14 3.14
C VAL A 61 18.18 3.48 4.61
N LEU A 62 16.92 3.75 4.98
CA LEU A 62 16.54 4.00 6.37
C LEU A 62 16.85 2.80 7.27
N ILE A 63 16.58 1.57 6.83
CA ILE A 63 16.95 0.35 7.58
C ILE A 63 18.45 0.31 7.84
N LEU A 64 19.25 0.57 6.80
CA LEU A 64 20.71 0.60 6.92
C LEU A 64 21.16 1.64 7.95
N LEU A 65 20.60 2.85 7.89
CA LEU A 65 20.92 3.93 8.83
C LEU A 65 20.51 3.60 10.28
N LEU A 66 19.36 2.96 10.47
CA LEU A 66 18.92 2.49 11.80
C LEU A 66 19.87 1.44 12.38
N ILE A 67 20.32 0.48 11.57
CA ILE A 67 21.27 -0.55 11.99
C ILE A 67 22.62 0.08 12.35
N ILE A 68 23.16 0.97 11.51
CA ILE A 68 24.41 1.67 11.79
C ILE A 68 24.28 2.52 13.06
N GLY A 69 23.19 3.27 13.20
CA GLY A 69 22.91 4.08 14.37
C GLY A 69 22.85 3.24 15.66
N GLN A 70 22.23 2.06 15.62
CA GLN A 70 22.19 1.13 16.74
C GLN A 70 23.59 0.60 17.09
N MET A 71 24.42 0.31 16.10
CA MET A 71 25.80 -0.14 16.33
C MET A 71 26.64 0.97 16.99
N VAL A 72 26.53 2.20 16.48
CA VAL A 72 27.25 3.37 17.04
C VAL A 72 26.79 3.66 18.47
N ALA A 73 25.48 3.62 18.73
CA ALA A 73 24.94 3.79 20.08
C ALA A 73 25.52 2.74 21.06
N ARG A 74 25.55 1.47 20.64
CA ARG A 74 26.12 0.38 21.45
C ARG A 74 27.62 0.61 21.76
N TRP A 75 28.41 1.06 20.79
CA TRP A 75 29.83 1.37 21.02
C TRP A 75 30.03 2.56 21.95
N SER A 76 29.10 3.51 21.96
CA SER A 76 29.11 4.68 22.84
C SER A 76 28.49 4.43 24.22
N ASN A 77 28.10 3.19 24.54
CA ASN A 77 27.33 2.82 25.74
C ASN A 77 26.00 3.59 25.88
N LEU A 78 25.42 4.01 24.76
CA LEU A 78 24.10 4.62 24.71
C LEU A 78 23.06 3.56 24.34
N THR A 79 21.83 3.73 24.83
CA THR A 79 20.69 2.90 24.42
C THR A 79 19.94 3.60 23.29
N PHE A 80 19.59 2.84 22.26
CA PHE A 80 18.68 3.29 21.21
C PHE A 80 17.42 2.41 21.24
N PRO A 81 16.46 2.71 22.15
CA PRO A 81 15.25 1.93 22.28
C PRO A 81 14.40 2.02 21.00
N GLY A 82 13.69 0.95 20.67
CA GLY A 82 12.80 0.90 19.52
C GLY A 82 13.49 0.78 18.15
N SER A 83 14.82 0.74 18.08
CA SER A 83 15.53 0.66 16.78
C SER A 83 15.16 -0.59 15.98
N THR A 84 14.94 -1.71 16.64
CA THR A 84 14.55 -2.98 16.01
C THR A 84 13.13 -2.91 15.44
N GLU A 85 12.21 -2.32 16.20
CA GLU A 85 10.82 -2.12 15.81
C GLU A 85 10.73 -1.17 14.60
N TYR A 86 11.41 -0.03 14.65
CA TYR A 86 11.46 0.90 13.52
C TYR A 86 12.10 0.30 12.27
N ALA A 87 13.14 -0.53 12.41
CA ALA A 87 13.72 -1.27 11.29
C ALA A 87 12.71 -2.27 10.71
N GLY A 88 11.92 -2.95 11.56
CA GLY A 88 10.83 -3.82 11.14
C GLY A 88 9.75 -3.08 10.37
N TYR A 89 9.34 -1.90 10.82
CA TYR A 89 8.36 -1.07 10.11
C TYR A 89 8.88 -0.59 8.76
N ALA A 90 10.14 -0.17 8.68
CA ALA A 90 10.78 0.21 7.44
C ALA A 90 10.93 -0.98 6.47
N MET A 91 11.18 -2.20 6.98
CA MET A 91 11.21 -3.43 6.19
C MET A 91 9.84 -3.75 5.58
N ALA A 92 8.77 -3.65 6.39
CA ALA A 92 7.40 -3.81 5.91
C ALA A 92 7.07 -2.75 4.84
N ALA A 93 7.38 -1.48 5.09
CA ALA A 93 7.18 -0.40 4.13
C ALA A 93 7.91 -0.64 2.81
N THR A 94 9.19 -1.05 2.85
CA THR A 94 9.96 -1.42 1.66
C THR A 94 9.25 -2.49 0.86
N SER A 95 8.82 -3.56 1.53
CA SER A 95 8.17 -4.70 0.88
C SER A 95 6.86 -4.29 0.19
N PHE A 96 5.99 -3.58 0.89
CA PHE A 96 4.68 -3.22 0.36
C PHE A 96 4.74 -2.17 -0.76
N PHE A 97 5.63 -1.17 -0.67
CA PHE A 97 5.80 -0.18 -1.74
C PHE A 97 6.51 -0.75 -2.98
N ALA A 98 7.40 -1.74 -2.79
CA ALA A 98 8.06 -2.39 -3.90
C ALA A 98 7.11 -3.26 -4.74
N LEU A 99 6.03 -3.83 -4.16
CA LEU A 99 5.15 -4.78 -4.84
C LEU A 99 4.58 -4.25 -6.17
N ALA A 100 4.03 -3.04 -6.17
CA ALA A 100 3.45 -2.44 -7.37
C ALA A 100 4.52 -2.16 -8.44
N TYR A 101 5.67 -1.64 -8.03
CA TYR A 101 6.78 -1.36 -8.95
C TYR A 101 7.37 -2.63 -9.57
N THR A 102 7.64 -3.67 -8.77
CA THR A 102 8.18 -4.94 -9.27
C THR A 102 7.23 -5.67 -10.21
N LEU A 103 5.91 -5.53 -9.98
CA LEU A 103 4.91 -6.06 -10.90
C LEU A 103 5.04 -5.41 -12.29
N THR A 104 5.13 -4.07 -12.34
CA THR A 104 5.23 -3.34 -13.61
C THR A 104 6.55 -3.59 -14.35
N GLN A 105 7.62 -3.92 -13.64
CA GLN A 105 8.91 -4.31 -14.23
C GLN A 105 8.96 -5.78 -14.69
N GLY A 106 7.87 -6.53 -14.52
CA GLY A 106 7.84 -7.96 -14.86
C GLY A 106 8.75 -8.84 -14.00
N ALA A 107 9.20 -8.32 -12.85
CA ALA A 107 10.12 -9.00 -11.95
C ALA A 107 9.45 -10.08 -11.06
N HIS A 108 8.13 -10.26 -11.18
CA HIS A 108 7.45 -11.36 -10.49
C HIS A 108 7.76 -12.70 -11.13
N ILE A 109 8.05 -13.69 -10.27
CA ILE A 109 8.28 -15.07 -10.70
C ILE A 109 6.97 -15.62 -11.28
N ARG A 110 7.00 -15.92 -12.58
CA ARG A 110 5.89 -16.58 -13.28
C ARG A 110 6.25 -18.04 -13.52
N VAL A 111 5.31 -18.92 -13.28
CA VAL A 111 5.47 -20.32 -13.63
C VAL A 111 5.31 -20.46 -15.15
N SER A 112 6.43 -20.32 -15.87
CA SER A 112 6.45 -20.27 -17.34
C SER A 112 6.23 -21.61 -18.02
N VAL A 113 6.28 -22.73 -17.27
CA VAL A 113 6.21 -24.09 -17.84
C VAL A 113 4.85 -24.33 -18.53
N LEU A 114 3.73 -23.93 -17.89
CA LEU A 114 2.39 -24.07 -18.49
C LEU A 114 2.11 -22.99 -19.55
N LEU A 115 2.78 -21.84 -19.46
CA LEU A 115 2.60 -20.72 -20.38
C LEU A 115 3.25 -20.96 -21.75
N ASN A 116 4.15 -21.94 -21.89
CA ASN A 116 4.89 -22.19 -23.12
C ASN A 116 4.26 -23.27 -24.04
N LEU A 117 3.09 -23.81 -23.69
CA LEU A 117 2.44 -24.87 -24.44
C LEU A 117 1.88 -24.40 -25.80
N ASN A 118 1.19 -23.26 -25.85
CA ASN A 118 0.60 -22.69 -27.07
C ASN A 118 0.38 -21.17 -26.94
N HIS A 119 0.52 -20.42 -28.02
CA HIS A 119 0.37 -18.96 -28.01
C HIS A 119 -1.03 -18.50 -27.54
N HIS A 120 -2.09 -19.14 -27.99
CA HIS A 120 -3.46 -18.80 -27.58
C HIS A 120 -3.74 -19.18 -26.14
N THR A 121 -3.28 -20.34 -25.70
CA THR A 121 -3.42 -20.82 -24.32
C THR A 121 -2.66 -19.92 -23.34
N LYS A 122 -1.48 -19.44 -23.74
CA LYS A 122 -0.66 -18.51 -22.95
C LYS A 122 -1.44 -17.23 -22.62
N PHE A 123 -2.04 -16.58 -23.63
CA PHE A 123 -2.77 -15.32 -23.44
C PHE A 123 -3.94 -15.48 -22.47
N TRP A 124 -4.80 -16.48 -22.70
CA TRP A 124 -5.98 -16.70 -21.85
C TRP A 124 -5.62 -17.14 -20.44
N LEU A 125 -4.57 -17.94 -20.27
CA LEU A 125 -4.11 -18.38 -18.98
C LEU A 125 -3.50 -17.22 -18.17
N ASP A 126 -2.71 -16.36 -18.83
CA ASP A 126 -2.13 -15.15 -18.19
C ASP A 126 -3.24 -14.17 -17.79
N ALA A 127 -4.23 -13.94 -18.68
CA ALA A 127 -5.38 -13.10 -18.37
C ALA A 127 -6.23 -13.65 -17.21
N ALA A 128 -6.51 -14.94 -17.19
CA ALA A 128 -7.24 -15.59 -16.11
C ALA A 128 -6.48 -15.51 -14.77
N ALA A 129 -5.18 -15.80 -14.79
CA ALA A 129 -4.33 -15.71 -13.60
C ALA A 129 -4.27 -14.27 -13.05
N MET A 130 -4.10 -13.28 -13.93
CA MET A 130 -4.10 -11.87 -13.53
C MET A 130 -5.48 -11.40 -13.03
N PHE A 131 -6.57 -11.92 -13.58
CA PHE A 131 -7.91 -11.61 -13.08
C PHE A 131 -8.14 -12.14 -11.66
N VAL A 132 -7.76 -13.40 -11.40
CA VAL A 132 -7.82 -13.99 -10.05
C VAL A 132 -6.93 -13.20 -9.07
N ALA A 133 -5.71 -12.86 -9.50
CA ALA A 133 -4.79 -12.03 -8.71
C ALA A 133 -5.39 -10.64 -8.41
N ALA A 134 -6.07 -10.01 -9.38
CA ALA A 134 -6.73 -8.72 -9.21
C ALA A 134 -7.83 -8.76 -8.15
N ILE A 135 -8.68 -9.77 -8.19
CA ILE A 135 -9.73 -10.00 -7.18
C ILE A 135 -9.09 -10.20 -5.80
N THR A 136 -8.09 -11.08 -5.70
CA THR A 136 -7.42 -11.37 -4.44
C THR A 136 -6.73 -10.13 -3.86
N ALA A 137 -6.00 -9.38 -4.68
CA ALA A 137 -5.32 -8.15 -4.25
C ALA A 137 -6.32 -7.06 -3.80
N THR A 138 -7.48 -6.97 -4.47
CA THR A 138 -8.54 -6.02 -4.10
C THR A 138 -9.15 -6.38 -2.73
N TYR A 139 -9.39 -7.66 -2.46
CA TYR A 139 -9.80 -8.12 -1.14
C TYR A 139 -8.73 -7.79 -0.09
N PHE A 140 -7.48 -8.10 -0.37
CA PHE A 140 -6.37 -7.84 0.53
C PHE A 140 -6.25 -6.35 0.86
N ALA A 141 -6.29 -5.47 -0.15
CA ALA A 141 -6.28 -4.01 0.04
C ALA A 141 -7.46 -3.54 0.89
N ARG A 142 -8.67 -4.06 0.63
CA ARG A 142 -9.86 -3.70 1.40
C ARG A 142 -9.73 -4.05 2.87
N TYR A 143 -9.25 -5.25 3.17
CA TYR A 143 -9.08 -5.69 4.56
C TYR A 143 -7.89 -5.03 5.25
N ALA A 144 -6.81 -4.70 4.53
CA ALA A 144 -5.71 -3.92 5.08
C ALA A 144 -6.17 -2.53 5.55
N ILE A 145 -6.98 -1.82 4.74
CA ILE A 145 -7.59 -0.55 5.14
C ILE A 145 -8.52 -0.74 6.34
N LYS A 146 -9.37 -1.78 6.33
CA LYS A 146 -10.30 -2.05 7.43
C LYS A 146 -9.56 -2.30 8.73
N THR A 147 -8.50 -3.10 8.71
CA THR A 147 -7.67 -3.39 9.89
C THR A 147 -7.02 -2.12 10.41
N ASN A 148 -6.50 -1.26 9.53
CA ASN A 148 -5.91 0.01 9.92
C ASN A 148 -6.92 0.93 10.62
N VAL A 149 -8.12 1.09 10.06
CA VAL A 149 -9.20 1.89 10.66
C VAL A 149 -9.66 1.30 12.00
N VAL A 150 -9.75 -0.02 12.12
CA VAL A 150 -10.13 -0.67 13.38
C VAL A 150 -9.06 -0.47 14.45
N SER A 151 -7.77 -0.59 14.11
CA SER A 151 -6.66 -0.31 15.03
C SER A 151 -6.68 1.15 15.53
N GLU A 152 -7.01 2.10 14.66
CA GLU A 152 -7.19 3.51 15.04
C GLU A 152 -8.39 3.68 15.99
N MET A 153 -9.54 3.08 15.67
CA MET A 153 -10.76 3.18 16.50
C MET A 153 -10.60 2.55 17.88
N LEU A 154 -9.83 1.45 17.99
CA LEU A 154 -9.55 0.77 19.27
C LEU A 154 -8.41 1.44 20.03
N ASN A 155 -7.73 2.43 19.41
CA ASN A 155 -6.54 3.08 19.97
C ASN A 155 -5.46 2.06 20.36
N ASP A 156 -5.30 1.01 19.52
CA ASP A 156 -4.31 -0.03 19.75
C ASP A 156 -2.90 0.56 19.77
N ARG A 157 -2.09 0.14 20.75
CA ARG A 157 -0.70 0.57 20.92
C ARG A 157 0.23 -0.62 20.78
N THR A 158 1.43 -0.37 20.28
CA THR A 158 2.50 -1.36 20.25
C THR A 158 2.93 -1.69 21.69
N GLN A 159 3.48 -2.89 21.89
CA GLN A 159 4.00 -3.33 23.17
C GLN A 159 5.55 -3.40 23.17
N GLY A 160 6.16 -2.82 22.15
CA GLY A 160 7.62 -2.76 21.97
C GLY A 160 8.27 -1.62 22.77
N GLN A 161 9.52 -1.33 22.41
CA GLN A 161 10.25 -0.18 22.94
C GLN A 161 10.18 1.05 22.02
N ASP A 162 9.24 1.06 21.11
CA ASP A 162 8.99 2.08 20.11
C ASP A 162 8.08 3.17 20.70
N PHE A 163 8.67 4.27 21.13
CA PHE A 163 7.94 5.41 21.64
C PHE A 163 7.95 6.54 20.61
N VAL A 164 6.80 7.18 20.47
CA VAL A 164 6.61 8.36 19.61
C VAL A 164 6.22 9.55 20.48
N PRO A 165 6.79 10.73 20.26
CA PRO A 165 6.37 11.91 20.98
C PRO A 165 4.94 12.28 20.60
N GLU A 166 4.11 12.63 21.57
CA GLU A 166 2.68 12.91 21.39
C GLU A 166 2.41 14.03 20.37
N TRP A 167 3.30 15.04 20.33
CA TRP A 167 3.18 16.14 19.35
C TRP A 167 3.23 15.67 17.89
N LEU A 168 4.00 14.61 17.61
CA LEU A 168 4.08 14.05 16.26
C LEU A 168 2.76 13.37 15.86
N LEU A 169 2.13 12.65 16.80
CA LEU A 169 0.82 12.04 16.57
C LEU A 169 -0.26 13.10 16.36
N THR A 170 -0.24 14.16 17.15
CA THR A 170 -1.16 15.30 17.00
C THR A 170 -0.97 15.96 15.63
N PHE A 171 0.27 16.16 15.20
CA PHE A 171 0.57 16.71 13.87
C PHE A 171 -0.05 15.87 12.76
N PHE A 172 0.09 14.54 12.78
CA PHE A 172 -0.56 13.68 11.80
C PHE A 172 -2.09 13.68 11.92
N ALA A 173 -2.63 13.70 13.12
CA ALA A 173 -4.06 13.76 13.35
C ALA A 173 -4.70 15.08 12.83
N MET A 174 -3.93 16.16 12.74
CA MET A 174 -4.39 17.43 12.16
C MET A 174 -4.78 17.31 10.69
N PHE A 175 -4.08 16.47 9.91
CA PHE A 175 -4.41 16.25 8.49
C PHE A 175 -5.78 15.61 8.27
N GLY A 176 -6.29 14.86 9.26
CA GLY A 176 -7.63 14.25 9.23
C GLY A 176 -8.74 15.15 9.77
N ASN A 177 -8.40 16.32 10.34
CA ASN A 177 -9.33 17.20 11.01
C ASN A 177 -9.41 18.57 10.32
N SER A 178 -10.55 19.29 10.54
CA SER A 178 -10.72 20.63 9.99
C SER A 178 -9.71 21.62 10.60
N PRO A 179 -9.17 22.57 9.80
CA PRO A 179 -8.17 23.55 10.25
C PRO A 179 -8.59 24.36 11.48
N THR A 180 -9.90 24.55 11.69
CA THR A 180 -10.45 25.27 12.84
C THR A 180 -10.16 24.61 14.18
N ARG A 181 -9.94 23.29 14.20
CA ARG A 181 -9.63 22.52 15.42
C ARG A 181 -8.13 22.35 15.70
N TRP A 182 -7.27 22.73 14.77
CA TRP A 182 -5.83 22.52 14.91
C TRP A 182 -5.23 23.21 16.13
N GLY A 183 -5.66 24.45 16.42
CA GLY A 183 -5.20 25.19 17.60
C GLY A 183 -5.58 24.51 18.92
N GLU A 184 -6.81 23.99 19.02
CA GLU A 184 -7.27 23.26 20.20
C GLU A 184 -6.55 21.93 20.38
N MET A 185 -6.29 21.21 19.27
CA MET A 185 -5.56 19.94 19.29
C MET A 185 -4.13 20.15 19.75
N TRP A 186 -3.46 21.18 19.21
CA TRP A 186 -2.10 21.51 19.58
C TRP A 186 -1.97 21.97 21.04
N ALA A 187 -2.91 22.77 21.52
CA ALA A 187 -2.93 23.23 22.90
C ALA A 187 -3.13 22.12 23.94
N LYS A 188 -3.75 20.99 23.52
CA LYS A 188 -3.97 19.82 24.38
C LYS A 188 -2.85 18.79 24.30
N THR A 189 -1.89 18.98 23.41
CA THR A 189 -0.79 18.04 23.18
C THR A 189 0.20 18.09 24.33
N GLY A 190 0.46 16.95 24.94
CA GLY A 190 1.50 16.78 25.94
C GLY A 190 2.90 16.69 25.33
N SER A 191 3.91 16.81 26.17
CA SER A 191 5.32 16.57 25.81
C SER A 191 5.76 15.13 26.10
N GLU A 192 4.82 14.26 26.40
CA GLU A 192 5.10 12.89 26.79
C GLU A 192 5.44 11.99 25.61
N TRP A 193 6.21 10.95 25.89
CA TRP A 193 6.46 9.87 24.94
C TRP A 193 5.44 8.75 25.17
N VAL A 194 4.72 8.41 24.12
CA VAL A 194 3.67 7.38 24.15
C VAL A 194 4.04 6.21 23.25
N TYR A 195 3.54 5.02 23.55
CA TYR A 195 3.72 3.88 22.67
C TYR A 195 3.15 4.17 21.28
N THR A 196 3.86 3.73 20.26
CA THR A 196 3.47 3.93 18.86
C THR A 196 2.07 3.33 18.61
N PRO A 197 1.12 4.09 18.06
CA PRO A 197 -0.18 3.52 17.68
C PRO A 197 0.00 2.55 16.52
N VAL A 198 -0.65 1.39 16.59
CA VAL A 198 -0.49 0.28 15.63
C VAL A 198 -0.89 0.68 14.20
N TRP A 199 -1.86 1.62 14.06
CA TRP A 199 -2.27 2.09 12.73
C TRP A 199 -1.15 2.78 11.95
N LEU A 200 -0.17 3.38 12.65
CA LEU A 200 0.93 4.11 12.00
C LEU A 200 1.85 3.18 11.18
N PRO A 201 2.43 2.08 11.75
CA PRO A 201 3.19 1.12 10.98
C PRO A 201 2.35 0.30 9.99
N GLN A 202 1.02 0.27 10.12
CA GLN A 202 0.12 -0.37 9.16
C GLN A 202 -0.19 0.48 7.93
N LEU A 203 0.06 1.80 7.95
CA LEU A 203 -0.16 2.68 6.79
C LEU A 203 0.58 2.22 5.53
N PRO A 204 1.88 1.89 5.56
CA PRO A 204 2.59 1.38 4.39
C PRO A 204 1.95 0.11 3.80
N MET A 205 1.45 -0.79 4.63
CA MET A 205 0.72 -1.98 4.21
C MET A 205 -0.57 -1.58 3.47
N SER A 206 -1.36 -0.69 4.05
CA SER A 206 -2.62 -0.23 3.46
C SER A 206 -2.40 0.46 2.11
N PHE A 207 -1.45 1.39 2.03
CA PHE A 207 -1.13 2.08 0.78
C PHE A 207 -0.51 1.16 -0.26
N GLY A 208 0.44 0.33 0.12
CA GLY A 208 1.13 -0.57 -0.80
C GLY A 208 0.21 -1.64 -1.38
N THR A 209 -0.71 -2.19 -0.58
CA THR A 209 -1.70 -3.16 -1.08
C THR A 209 -2.72 -2.54 -2.02
N VAL A 210 -3.15 -1.28 -1.78
CA VAL A 210 -4.00 -0.54 -2.71
C VAL A 210 -3.27 -0.30 -4.03
N LEU A 211 -2.01 0.16 -3.96
CA LEU A 211 -1.18 0.34 -5.17
C LEU A 211 -0.99 -0.97 -5.93
N LEU A 212 -0.78 -2.08 -5.23
CA LEU A 212 -0.68 -3.40 -5.84
C LEU A 212 -1.99 -3.79 -6.55
N ALA A 213 -3.13 -3.61 -5.90
CA ALA A 213 -4.44 -3.92 -6.51
C ALA A 213 -4.65 -3.10 -7.79
N ILE A 214 -4.35 -1.80 -7.75
CA ILE A 214 -4.43 -0.93 -8.93
C ILE A 214 -3.45 -1.41 -10.01
N ALA A 215 -2.21 -1.76 -9.65
CA ALA A 215 -1.20 -2.22 -10.61
C ALA A 215 -1.59 -3.53 -11.30
N ILE A 216 -2.24 -4.46 -10.59
CA ILE A 216 -2.70 -5.72 -11.19
C ILE A 216 -3.87 -5.47 -12.15
N TRP A 217 -4.84 -4.61 -11.78
CA TRP A 217 -5.92 -4.23 -12.68
C TRP A 217 -5.40 -3.47 -13.91
N ASP A 218 -4.47 -2.55 -13.72
CA ASP A 218 -3.80 -1.82 -14.80
C ASP A 218 -3.05 -2.79 -15.73
N TYR A 219 -2.28 -3.72 -15.17
CA TYR A 219 -1.59 -4.74 -15.95
C TYR A 219 -2.56 -5.60 -16.78
N LEU A 220 -3.69 -6.02 -16.18
CA LEU A 220 -4.73 -6.78 -16.87
C LEU A 220 -5.31 -5.97 -18.04
N THR A 221 -5.61 -4.68 -17.85
CA THR A 221 -6.16 -3.83 -18.93
C THR A 221 -5.16 -3.58 -20.06
N ARG A 222 -3.85 -3.59 -19.79
CA ARG A 222 -2.79 -3.48 -20.81
C ARG A 222 -2.55 -4.80 -21.54
N LEU A 223 -2.82 -5.92 -20.87
CA LEU A 223 -2.68 -7.26 -21.47
C LEU A 223 -3.81 -7.55 -22.47
N LEU A 224 -5.04 -7.08 -22.20
CA LEU A 224 -6.24 -7.28 -23.00
C LEU A 224 -6.36 -6.23 -24.13
#